data_fa2819e54a4fefcb79900f52e278b16e
#
_entry.id   fa2819e54a4fefcb79900f52e278b16e
#
_cell.length_a   1.000
_cell.length_b   1.000
_cell.length_c   1.000
_cell.angle_alpha   90.00
_cell.angle_beta   90.00
_cell.angle_gamma   90.00
#
_symmetry.space_group_name_H-M   'P 1'
#
loop_
_entity.id
_entity.type
_entity.pdbx_description
1 polymer ?
#
loop_
_entity_poly.entity_id
_entity_poly.type
_entity_poly.pdbx_seq_one_letter_code
_entity_poly.pdbx_strand_id
1 'polypeptide(L)'
;MKLTKEQTQEIKDLQSQKNETKRVTAPNLEKILYEAIPILDHGFIRVIDYMGNDTSIVQAARVSYGKGTKQVSTDSGLIKYLMRHWHSTPFEMCEIKYHIKLPIFIARQWIRHRTANVNEYSARYSILDKEFYLPKKEHLAAQSKNNRQGRGEVLEGEQANKVLSLLKDDAERTYDNYETMLNERYDGSVVDEKEPGLARELARMNLTLNTYTQWYWKTDLLNLMNFLRLRADNHAQYEIRAYAD
;
A
#
# COMPACT_ATOMS: atom_id res chain seq x y z
N MET A 1 -6.53 -11.05 6.48
CA MET A 1 -7.00 -9.87 7.26
C MET A 1 -8.42 -10.15 7.75
N LYS A 2 -8.74 -9.88 9.02
CA LYS A 2 -10.13 -9.87 9.52
C LYS A 2 -10.45 -8.42 9.90
N LEU A 3 -11.43 -7.83 9.22
CA LEU A 3 -11.97 -6.52 9.59
C LEU A 3 -12.81 -6.67 10.86
N THR A 4 -12.77 -5.67 11.75
CA THR A 4 -13.69 -5.59 12.87
C THR A 4 -15.12 -5.33 12.37
N LYS A 5 -16.12 -5.53 13.25
CA LYS A 5 -17.52 -5.22 12.91
C LYS A 5 -17.70 -3.72 12.61
N GLU A 6 -17.02 -2.86 13.36
CA GLU A 6 -17.04 -1.40 13.18
C GLU A 6 -16.44 -1.01 11.85
N GLN A 7 -15.25 -1.53 11.50
CA GLN A 7 -14.61 -1.28 10.20
C GLN A 7 -15.48 -1.77 9.04
N THR A 8 -16.12 -2.93 9.20
CA THR A 8 -17.04 -3.47 8.19
C THR A 8 -18.28 -2.58 8.02
N GLN A 9 -18.80 -2.04 9.11
CA GLN A 9 -19.95 -1.14 9.08
C GLN A 9 -19.56 0.20 8.47
N GLU A 10 -18.42 0.79 8.86
CA GLU A 10 -17.89 2.02 8.26
C GLU A 10 -17.75 1.92 6.73
N ILE A 11 -17.19 0.80 6.24
CA ILE A 11 -17.07 0.56 4.79
C ILE A 11 -18.44 0.55 4.11
N LYS A 12 -19.42 -0.15 4.69
CA LYS A 12 -20.79 -0.20 4.15
C LYS A 12 -21.45 1.17 4.13
N ASP A 13 -21.29 1.93 5.20
CA ASP A 13 -21.85 3.27 5.32
C ASP A 13 -21.26 4.20 4.24
N LEU A 14 -19.95 4.16 4.04
CA LEU A 14 -19.27 4.92 2.97
C LEU A 14 -19.73 4.50 1.57
N GLN A 15 -19.84 3.19 1.31
CA GLN A 15 -20.29 2.67 0.02
C GLN A 15 -21.78 2.96 -0.26
N SER A 16 -22.60 3.16 0.77
CA SER A 16 -24.02 3.50 0.63
C SER A 16 -24.26 4.96 0.30
N GLN A 17 -23.30 5.84 0.57
CA GLN A 17 -23.43 7.26 0.30
C GLN A 17 -23.42 7.54 -1.21
N LYS A 18 -24.38 8.33 -1.66
CA LYS A 18 -24.46 8.78 -3.06
C LYS A 18 -24.44 10.29 -3.08
N ASN A 19 -23.53 10.84 -3.86
CA ASN A 19 -23.40 12.27 -4.06
C ASN A 19 -23.55 12.61 -5.55
N GLU A 20 -24.32 13.61 -5.87
CA GLU A 20 -24.33 14.17 -7.22
C GLU A 20 -23.06 14.99 -7.44
N THR A 21 -22.43 14.80 -8.58
CA THR A 21 -21.22 15.54 -8.95
C THR A 21 -21.28 15.99 -10.41
N LYS A 22 -20.71 17.17 -10.69
CA LYS A 22 -20.47 17.64 -12.07
C LYS A 22 -19.16 17.09 -12.67
N ARG A 23 -18.40 16.35 -11.88
CA ARG A 23 -17.14 15.72 -12.33
C ARG A 23 -17.43 14.43 -13.08
N VAL A 24 -16.54 14.08 -14.01
CA VAL A 24 -16.58 12.76 -14.63
C VAL A 24 -16.28 11.68 -13.60
N THR A 25 -16.94 10.55 -13.74
CA THR A 25 -16.72 9.38 -12.88
C THR A 25 -16.11 8.22 -13.69
N ALA A 26 -15.42 7.31 -13.02
CA ALA A 26 -14.89 6.07 -13.57
C ALA A 26 -15.71 4.89 -13.01
N PRO A 27 -16.68 4.33 -13.77
CA PRO A 27 -17.67 3.38 -13.23
C PRO A 27 -17.07 2.13 -12.60
N ASN A 28 -15.87 1.71 -13.02
CA ASN A 28 -15.20 0.55 -12.43
C ASN A 28 -14.50 0.89 -11.11
N LEU A 29 -14.00 2.11 -10.93
CA LEU A 29 -13.48 2.57 -9.64
C LEU A 29 -14.61 2.77 -8.63
N GLU A 30 -15.75 3.32 -9.08
CA GLU A 30 -16.95 3.48 -8.23
C GLU A 30 -17.42 2.18 -7.59
N LYS A 31 -17.26 1.05 -8.29
CA LYS A 31 -17.65 -0.28 -7.76
C LYS A 31 -16.79 -0.77 -6.61
N ILE A 32 -15.53 -0.33 -6.56
CA ILE A 32 -14.53 -0.81 -5.60
C ILE A 32 -14.10 0.28 -4.60
N LEU A 33 -14.73 1.46 -4.64
CA LEU A 33 -14.46 2.50 -3.66
C LEU A 33 -14.66 1.95 -2.24
N TYR A 34 -13.71 2.25 -1.37
CA TYR A 34 -13.67 1.84 0.04
C TYR A 34 -13.57 0.33 0.29
N GLU A 35 -13.61 -0.51 -0.74
CA GLU A 35 -13.43 -1.95 -0.57
C GLU A 35 -12.00 -2.24 -0.12
N ALA A 36 -11.85 -2.95 1.02
CA ALA A 36 -10.54 -3.37 1.52
C ALA A 36 -10.17 -4.71 0.89
N ILE A 37 -9.33 -4.67 -0.14
CA ILE A 37 -8.81 -5.85 -0.84
C ILE A 37 -7.64 -6.41 -0.02
N PRO A 38 -7.75 -7.64 0.54
CA PRO A 38 -6.71 -8.21 1.38
C PRO A 38 -5.45 -8.51 0.60
N ILE A 39 -4.29 -8.14 1.14
CA ILE A 39 -2.96 -8.42 0.57
C ILE A 39 -2.06 -9.01 1.66
N LEU A 40 -1.33 -10.07 1.37
CA LEU A 40 -0.51 -10.81 2.34
C LEU A 40 -1.36 -11.37 3.50
N ASP A 41 -0.81 -11.38 4.71
CA ASP A 41 -1.51 -11.90 5.91
C ASP A 41 -2.39 -10.87 6.61
N HIS A 42 -1.90 -9.63 6.81
CA HIS A 42 -2.61 -8.57 7.52
C HIS A 42 -2.80 -7.29 6.68
N GLY A 43 -2.17 -7.20 5.51
CA GLY A 43 -2.21 -6.03 4.65
C GLY A 43 -3.51 -5.90 3.86
N PHE A 44 -3.71 -4.72 3.31
CA PHE A 44 -4.77 -4.43 2.35
C PHE A 44 -4.41 -3.26 1.44
N ILE A 45 -5.14 -3.13 0.34
CA ILE A 45 -5.23 -1.93 -0.48
C ILE A 45 -6.69 -1.58 -0.68
N ARG A 46 -7.04 -0.28 -0.62
CA ARG A 46 -8.38 0.21 -0.95
C ARG A 46 -8.32 1.54 -1.68
N VAL A 47 -9.17 1.74 -2.66
CA VAL A 47 -9.32 3.03 -3.33
C VAL A 47 -10.17 3.95 -2.45
N ILE A 48 -9.68 5.15 -2.17
CA ILE A 48 -10.37 6.14 -1.34
C ILE A 48 -11.01 7.23 -2.19
N ASP A 49 -10.31 7.63 -3.27
CA ASP A 49 -10.70 8.76 -4.08
C ASP A 49 -9.95 8.74 -5.40
N TYR A 50 -10.48 9.41 -6.41
CA TYR A 50 -9.82 9.54 -7.70
C TYR A 50 -10.24 10.83 -8.42
N MET A 51 -9.46 11.24 -9.40
CA MET A 51 -9.76 12.36 -10.28
C MET A 51 -9.57 11.94 -11.74
N GLY A 52 -10.61 12.15 -12.55
CA GLY A 52 -10.57 11.91 -14.00
C GLY A 52 -10.94 10.48 -14.40
N ASN A 53 -10.99 10.30 -15.72
CA ASN A 53 -11.23 9.03 -16.42
C ASN A 53 -10.56 9.11 -17.80
N ASP A 54 -10.80 8.12 -18.68
CA ASP A 54 -10.25 8.08 -20.03
C ASP A 54 -10.53 9.36 -20.85
N THR A 55 -11.72 9.96 -20.68
CA THR A 55 -12.06 11.20 -21.35
C THR A 55 -11.19 12.37 -20.89
N SER A 56 -10.78 12.38 -19.64
CA SER A 56 -9.89 13.42 -19.08
C SER A 56 -8.50 13.38 -19.72
N ILE A 57 -7.97 12.19 -20.00
CA ILE A 57 -6.69 12.00 -20.72
C ILE A 57 -6.80 12.59 -22.12
N VAL A 58 -7.89 12.27 -22.81
CA VAL A 58 -8.14 12.75 -24.17
C VAL A 58 -8.32 14.27 -24.21
N GLN A 59 -9.07 14.84 -23.26
CA GLN A 59 -9.23 16.29 -23.14
C GLN A 59 -7.89 16.98 -22.92
N ALA A 60 -7.05 16.46 -22.03
CA ALA A 60 -5.72 17.00 -21.77
C ALA A 60 -4.84 16.98 -23.04
N ALA A 61 -4.84 15.87 -23.79
CA ALA A 61 -4.10 15.78 -25.05
C ALA A 61 -4.60 16.79 -26.09
N ARG A 62 -5.91 17.00 -26.19
CA ARG A 62 -6.53 17.91 -27.19
C ARG A 62 -6.31 19.38 -26.88
N VAL A 63 -6.11 19.77 -25.64
CA VAL A 63 -5.75 21.15 -25.27
C VAL A 63 -4.52 21.63 -26.05
N SER A 64 -3.54 20.76 -26.29
CA SER A 64 -2.34 21.08 -27.06
C SER A 64 -2.62 21.50 -28.51
N TYR A 65 -3.78 21.16 -29.08
CA TYR A 65 -4.15 21.51 -30.42
C TYR A 65 -5.10 22.73 -30.51
N GLY A 66 -5.49 23.32 -29.37
CA GLY A 66 -6.36 24.49 -29.33
C GLY A 66 -7.78 24.27 -29.89
N LYS A 67 -8.20 23.06 -30.22
CA LYS A 67 -9.46 22.75 -30.91
C LYS A 67 -10.59 22.23 -30.02
N GLY A 68 -10.46 22.31 -28.70
CA GLY A 68 -11.47 21.81 -27.78
C GLY A 68 -11.81 20.31 -27.96
N THR A 69 -12.68 19.77 -27.14
CA THR A 69 -13.09 18.39 -27.19
C THR A 69 -13.98 18.04 -28.34
N LYS A 70 -13.53 17.25 -29.28
CA LYS A 70 -14.38 16.54 -30.25
C LYS A 70 -14.64 15.11 -29.75
N GLN A 71 -15.82 14.60 -30.11
CA GLN A 71 -16.50 13.39 -29.68
C GLN A 71 -15.68 12.14 -29.33
N VAL A 72 -16.23 11.39 -28.38
CA VAL A 72 -15.77 10.25 -27.59
C VAL A 72 -15.39 8.98 -28.38
N SER A 73 -15.84 8.79 -29.62
CA SER A 73 -15.71 7.51 -30.34
C SER A 73 -14.29 7.14 -30.81
N THR A 74 -13.34 8.08 -30.75
CA THR A 74 -11.94 7.85 -31.16
C THR A 74 -10.96 7.83 -29.99
N ASP A 75 -11.44 7.91 -28.76
CA ASP A 75 -10.64 8.18 -27.58
C ASP A 75 -9.71 7.02 -27.20
N SER A 76 -10.17 5.76 -27.30
CA SER A 76 -9.35 4.57 -27.05
C SER A 76 -8.14 4.47 -27.99
N GLY A 77 -8.32 4.83 -29.26
CA GLY A 77 -7.22 4.87 -30.24
C GLY A 77 -6.17 5.91 -29.90
N LEU A 78 -6.62 7.11 -29.46
CA LEU A 78 -5.73 8.20 -29.05
C LEU A 78 -4.96 7.83 -27.78
N ILE A 79 -5.62 7.29 -26.77
CA ILE A 79 -4.96 6.86 -25.52
C ILE A 79 -3.85 5.83 -25.84
N LYS A 80 -4.13 4.81 -26.66
CA LYS A 80 -3.13 3.84 -27.10
C LYS A 80 -1.97 4.46 -27.87
N TYR A 81 -2.25 5.47 -28.71
CA TYR A 81 -1.23 6.21 -29.42
C TYR A 81 -0.35 6.99 -28.44
N LEU A 82 -0.93 7.74 -27.51
CA LEU A 82 -0.21 8.50 -26.49
C LEU A 82 0.70 7.60 -25.67
N MET A 83 0.21 6.44 -25.22
CA MET A 83 1.02 5.46 -24.48
C MET A 83 2.20 4.94 -25.29
N ARG A 84 1.98 4.51 -26.54
CA ARG A 84 3.04 3.97 -27.41
C ARG A 84 4.14 4.98 -27.71
N HIS A 85 3.78 6.24 -27.82
CA HIS A 85 4.71 7.32 -28.18
C HIS A 85 5.21 8.12 -26.96
N TRP A 86 4.96 7.62 -25.74
CA TRP A 86 5.46 8.22 -24.49
C TRP A 86 5.00 9.67 -24.27
N HIS A 87 3.81 10.02 -24.72
CA HIS A 87 3.16 11.29 -24.39
C HIS A 87 2.64 11.22 -22.94
N SER A 88 3.44 11.62 -21.99
CA SER A 88 3.23 11.39 -20.55
C SER A 88 2.18 12.31 -19.92
N THR A 89 2.27 13.62 -20.18
CA THR A 89 1.49 14.67 -19.50
C THR A 89 -0.03 14.43 -19.47
N PRO A 90 -0.69 13.92 -20.54
CA PRO A 90 -2.13 13.64 -20.48
C PRO A 90 -2.53 12.65 -19.39
N PHE A 91 -1.66 11.67 -19.07
CA PHE A 91 -1.90 10.68 -18.03
C PHE A 91 -1.66 11.24 -16.62
N GLU A 92 -0.86 12.29 -16.48
CA GLU A 92 -0.64 13.00 -15.21
C GLU A 92 -1.88 13.79 -14.76
N MET A 93 -2.86 13.99 -15.67
CA MET A 93 -4.12 14.70 -15.37
C MET A 93 -5.19 13.80 -14.73
N CYS A 94 -4.89 12.54 -14.45
CA CYS A 94 -5.73 11.64 -13.67
C CYS A 94 -4.96 11.20 -12.43
N GLU A 95 -5.63 11.16 -11.27
CA GLU A 95 -5.02 10.78 -10.00
C GLU A 95 -5.85 9.72 -9.29
N ILE A 96 -5.20 8.88 -8.50
CA ILE A 96 -5.87 7.92 -7.61
C ILE A 96 -5.24 8.01 -6.21
N LYS A 97 -6.08 8.00 -5.19
CA LYS A 97 -5.71 7.96 -3.78
C LYS A 97 -6.07 6.62 -3.17
N TYR A 98 -5.07 5.96 -2.61
CA TYR A 98 -5.19 4.68 -1.95
C TYR A 98 -4.98 4.81 -0.45
N HIS A 99 -5.67 3.97 0.32
CA HIS A 99 -5.30 3.61 1.68
C HIS A 99 -4.67 2.22 1.65
N ILE A 100 -3.45 2.10 2.15
CA ILE A 100 -2.67 0.88 2.05
C ILE A 100 -2.13 0.52 3.43
N LYS A 101 -2.33 -0.73 3.84
CA LYS A 101 -1.68 -1.33 5.01
C LYS A 101 -0.62 -2.31 4.51
N LEU A 102 0.63 -2.11 4.91
CA LEU A 102 1.78 -2.85 4.39
C LEU A 102 2.89 -2.95 5.45
N PRO A 103 3.77 -3.98 5.36
CA PRO A 103 4.93 -4.07 6.24
C PRO A 103 5.92 -2.92 6.01
N ILE A 104 6.58 -2.45 7.07
CA ILE A 104 7.53 -1.32 7.00
C ILE A 104 8.65 -1.58 5.98
N PHE A 105 9.19 -2.81 5.87
CA PHE A 105 10.24 -3.08 4.88
C PHE A 105 9.75 -2.94 3.43
N ILE A 106 8.47 -3.17 3.16
CA ILE A 106 7.85 -2.91 1.85
C ILE A 106 7.57 -1.42 1.66
N ALA A 107 7.12 -0.73 2.71
CA ALA A 107 6.97 0.72 2.69
C ALA A 107 8.28 1.42 2.32
N ARG A 108 9.41 0.97 2.88
CA ARG A 108 10.76 1.47 2.57
C ARG A 108 11.15 1.29 1.10
N GLN A 109 10.70 0.23 0.45
CA GLN A 109 10.90 0.01 -0.98
C GLN A 109 9.94 0.86 -1.82
N TRP A 110 8.67 0.96 -1.42
CA TRP A 110 7.63 1.70 -2.13
C TRP A 110 7.87 3.20 -2.16
N ILE A 111 8.31 3.78 -1.04
CA ILE A 111 8.57 5.23 -0.92
C ILE A 111 9.64 5.75 -1.91
N ARG A 112 10.38 4.85 -2.57
CA ARG A 112 11.34 5.22 -3.64
C ARG A 112 10.64 5.66 -4.93
N HIS A 113 9.35 5.38 -5.09
CA HIS A 113 8.48 5.97 -6.12
C HIS A 113 8.05 7.37 -5.65
N ARG A 114 8.89 8.38 -5.96
CA ARG A 114 8.84 9.71 -5.34
C ARG A 114 7.79 10.65 -5.90
N THR A 115 7.28 10.40 -7.12
CA THR A 115 6.23 11.21 -7.73
C THR A 115 4.87 10.76 -7.21
N ALA A 116 4.64 11.06 -5.95
CA ALA A 116 3.43 10.73 -5.21
C ALA A 116 3.37 11.53 -3.91
N ASN A 117 2.19 11.61 -3.31
CA ASN A 117 2.00 12.14 -1.96
C ASN A 117 1.74 10.99 -1.00
N VAL A 118 2.40 11.03 0.16
CA VAL A 118 2.27 10.01 1.20
C VAL A 118 1.92 10.67 2.52
N ASN A 119 0.93 10.12 3.21
CA ASN A 119 0.61 10.46 4.59
C ASN A 119 0.54 9.16 5.39
N GLU A 120 1.58 8.90 6.19
CA GLU A 120 1.77 7.65 6.90
C GLU A 120 1.26 7.75 8.34
N TYR A 121 0.71 6.63 8.84
CA TYR A 121 0.37 6.42 10.24
C TYR A 121 1.58 6.66 11.13
N SER A 122 1.41 7.47 12.15
CA SER A 122 2.55 7.91 12.96
C SER A 122 2.65 7.15 14.28
N ALA A 123 3.68 6.34 14.42
CA ALA A 123 4.07 5.74 15.68
C ALA A 123 4.58 6.76 16.75
N ARG A 124 4.55 8.06 16.43
CA ARG A 124 4.78 9.14 17.40
C ARG A 124 3.50 9.56 18.14
N TYR A 125 2.35 9.36 17.49
CA TYR A 125 1.05 9.77 18.02
C TYR A 125 0.23 8.61 18.54
N SER A 126 0.45 7.41 18.00
CA SER A 126 -0.30 6.21 18.35
C SER A 126 0.61 5.01 18.53
N ILE A 127 0.16 4.03 19.31
CA ILE A 127 0.81 2.73 19.42
C ILE A 127 0.46 1.95 18.13
N LEU A 128 1.47 1.36 17.49
CA LEU A 128 1.25 0.55 16.29
C LEU A 128 0.53 -0.76 16.64
N ASP A 129 -0.27 -1.27 15.71
CA ASP A 129 -0.94 -2.56 15.85
C ASP A 129 0.07 -3.68 16.08
N LYS A 130 -0.27 -4.67 16.94
CA LYS A 130 0.55 -5.89 17.13
C LYS A 130 0.36 -6.85 15.98
N GLU A 131 0.75 -6.42 14.79
CA GLU A 131 0.63 -7.21 13.55
C GLU A 131 1.94 -7.20 12.78
N PHE A 132 2.40 -8.39 12.43
CA PHE A 132 3.69 -8.63 11.78
C PHE A 132 3.49 -9.50 10.55
N TYR A 133 4.18 -9.16 9.46
CA TYR A 133 4.22 -10.01 8.29
C TYR A 133 5.07 -11.25 8.55
N LEU A 134 4.46 -12.42 8.37
CA LEU A 134 5.14 -13.70 8.35
C LEU A 134 4.97 -14.35 6.97
N PRO A 135 6.08 -14.56 6.24
CA PRO A 135 5.99 -15.14 4.90
C PRO A 135 5.45 -16.58 4.98
N LYS A 136 4.63 -16.97 4.01
CA LYS A 136 4.28 -18.38 3.84
C LYS A 136 5.53 -19.19 3.49
N LYS A 137 5.55 -20.48 3.83
CA LYS A 137 6.70 -21.37 3.57
C LYS A 137 7.14 -21.35 2.09
N GLU A 138 6.22 -21.28 1.16
CA GLU A 138 6.47 -21.20 -0.27
C GLU A 138 7.22 -19.94 -0.71
N HIS A 139 7.25 -18.91 0.14
CA HIS A 139 7.95 -17.64 -0.10
C HIS A 139 9.24 -17.50 0.70
N LEU A 140 9.56 -18.48 1.57
CA LEU A 140 10.84 -18.54 2.26
C LEU A 140 11.88 -19.15 1.33
N ALA A 141 12.74 -18.32 0.78
CA ALA A 141 13.76 -18.79 -0.16
C ALA A 141 15.15 -18.34 0.28
N ALA A 142 16.13 -19.17 -0.06
CA ALA A 142 17.54 -18.84 0.10
C ALA A 142 17.93 -17.65 -0.79
N GLN A 143 19.09 -17.07 -0.53
CA GLN A 143 19.66 -16.06 -1.42
C GLN A 143 20.00 -16.67 -2.79
N SER A 144 19.59 -16.03 -3.88
CA SER A 144 19.99 -16.45 -5.23
C SER A 144 21.52 -16.40 -5.39
N LYS A 145 22.09 -17.43 -5.99
CA LYS A 145 23.52 -17.51 -6.30
C LYS A 145 23.95 -16.58 -7.45
N ASN A 146 23.02 -16.28 -8.35
CA ASN A 146 23.29 -15.54 -9.60
C ASN A 146 22.81 -14.08 -9.55
N ASN A 147 21.87 -13.76 -8.67
CA ASN A 147 21.29 -12.44 -8.53
C ASN A 147 21.26 -12.01 -7.06
N ARG A 148 22.07 -11.04 -6.68
CA ARG A 148 22.16 -10.55 -5.29
C ARG A 148 20.86 -9.97 -4.75
N GLN A 149 19.89 -9.63 -5.59
CA GLN A 149 18.58 -9.12 -5.20
C GLN A 149 17.47 -10.18 -5.29
N GLY A 150 17.78 -11.34 -5.87
CA GLY A 150 16.81 -12.38 -6.15
C GLY A 150 16.73 -13.45 -5.07
N ARG A 151 15.61 -14.16 -5.07
CA ARG A 151 15.40 -15.37 -4.27
C ARG A 151 15.90 -16.59 -5.06
N GLY A 152 16.46 -17.55 -4.34
CA GLY A 152 16.88 -18.85 -4.84
C GLY A 152 15.86 -19.94 -4.53
N GLU A 153 16.34 -21.10 -4.16
CA GLU A 153 15.51 -22.27 -3.81
C GLU A 153 14.71 -22.01 -2.52
N VAL A 154 13.50 -22.55 -2.45
CA VAL A 154 12.64 -22.46 -1.27
C VAL A 154 13.27 -23.28 -0.13
N LEU A 155 13.27 -22.72 1.07
CA LEU A 155 13.72 -23.43 2.28
C LEU A 155 12.65 -24.42 2.70
N GLU A 156 13.07 -25.63 3.05
CA GLU A 156 12.17 -26.72 3.41
C GLU A 156 12.45 -27.26 4.83
N GLY A 157 11.53 -28.07 5.33
CA GLY A 157 11.68 -28.84 6.56
C GLY A 157 11.97 -28.01 7.81
N GLU A 158 12.93 -28.46 8.62
CA GLU A 158 13.30 -27.83 9.89
C GLU A 158 13.90 -26.43 9.72
N GLN A 159 14.64 -26.18 8.64
CA GLN A 159 15.23 -24.88 8.37
C GLN A 159 14.16 -23.80 8.14
N ALA A 160 13.12 -24.10 7.37
CA ALA A 160 12.01 -23.19 7.16
C ALA A 160 11.25 -22.91 8.47
N ASN A 161 10.98 -23.95 9.25
CA ASN A 161 10.31 -23.82 10.54
C ASN A 161 11.15 -22.95 11.53
N LYS A 162 12.45 -23.17 11.58
CA LYS A 162 13.36 -22.38 12.44
C LYS A 162 13.34 -20.90 12.04
N VAL A 163 13.41 -20.59 10.74
CA VAL A 163 13.37 -19.19 10.26
C VAL A 163 12.05 -18.52 10.61
N LEU A 164 10.90 -19.21 10.39
CA LEU A 164 9.59 -18.67 10.75
C LEU A 164 9.46 -18.44 12.26
N SER A 165 9.93 -19.38 13.09
CA SER A 165 9.93 -19.20 14.56
C SER A 165 10.74 -17.98 14.95
N LEU A 166 11.97 -17.82 14.44
CA LEU A 166 12.80 -16.65 14.73
C LEU A 166 12.10 -15.33 14.34
N LEU A 167 11.51 -15.27 13.15
CA LEU A 167 10.80 -14.06 12.70
C LEU A 167 9.60 -13.72 13.60
N LYS A 168 8.86 -14.75 14.02
CA LYS A 168 7.70 -14.58 14.89
C LYS A 168 8.13 -14.20 16.31
N ASP A 169 9.01 -14.98 16.92
CA ASP A 169 9.41 -14.83 18.32
C ASP A 169 10.10 -13.48 18.54
N ASP A 170 10.95 -13.05 17.58
CA ASP A 170 11.59 -11.74 17.64
C ASP A 170 10.57 -10.60 17.47
N ALA A 171 9.62 -10.71 16.56
CA ALA A 171 8.59 -9.70 16.39
C ALA A 171 7.71 -9.54 17.64
N GLU A 172 7.24 -10.65 18.21
CA GLU A 172 6.43 -10.65 19.43
C GLU A 172 7.24 -10.09 20.62
N ARG A 173 8.46 -10.59 20.84
CA ARG A 173 9.32 -10.13 21.94
C ARG A 173 9.67 -8.64 21.85
N THR A 174 10.00 -8.16 20.68
CA THR A 174 10.34 -6.75 20.51
C THR A 174 9.11 -5.85 20.66
N TYR A 175 7.94 -6.33 20.29
CA TYR A 175 6.69 -5.60 20.52
C TYR A 175 6.33 -5.55 22.01
N ASP A 176 6.46 -6.64 22.75
CA ASP A 176 6.23 -6.66 24.22
C ASP A 176 7.21 -5.71 24.93
N ASN A 177 8.47 -5.67 24.50
CA ASN A 177 9.44 -4.69 24.98
C ASN A 177 9.05 -3.25 24.61
N TYR A 178 8.46 -3.02 23.43
CA TYR A 178 7.96 -1.72 22.99
C TYR A 178 6.84 -1.21 23.90
N GLU A 179 5.84 -2.05 24.23
CA GLU A 179 4.79 -1.72 25.20
C GLU A 179 5.36 -1.45 26.60
N THR A 180 6.34 -2.27 27.04
CA THR A 180 7.03 -2.08 28.32
C THR A 180 7.78 -0.73 28.36
N MET A 181 8.52 -0.39 27.30
CA MET A 181 9.20 0.92 27.22
C MET A 181 8.25 2.09 27.19
N LEU A 182 7.10 1.96 26.53
CA LEU A 182 6.05 2.97 26.52
C LEU A 182 5.37 3.12 27.88
N ASN A 183 5.43 2.09 28.71
CA ASN A 183 4.61 1.91 29.90
C ASN A 183 3.10 1.95 29.60
N GLU A 184 2.72 1.63 28.35
CA GLU A 184 1.34 1.66 27.84
C GLU A 184 1.14 0.51 26.84
N ARG A 185 0.06 -0.24 26.99
CA ARG A 185 -0.34 -1.28 26.05
C ARG A 185 -1.22 -0.74 24.94
N TYR A 186 -1.38 -1.53 23.88
CA TYR A 186 -2.24 -1.18 22.76
C TYR A 186 -3.70 -0.85 23.16
N ASP A 187 -4.22 -1.50 24.20
CA ASP A 187 -5.56 -1.25 24.75
C ASP A 187 -5.66 -0.01 25.65
N GLY A 188 -4.56 0.74 25.80
CA GLY A 188 -4.47 1.93 26.63
C GLY A 188 -4.22 1.66 28.12
N SER A 189 -4.06 0.39 28.53
CA SER A 189 -3.74 0.06 29.92
C SER A 189 -2.28 0.37 30.25
N VAL A 190 -2.02 0.90 31.47
CA VAL A 190 -0.68 1.17 31.98
C VAL A 190 -0.01 -0.12 32.42
N VAL A 191 1.29 -0.29 32.14
CA VAL A 191 2.06 -1.48 32.52
C VAL A 191 2.49 -1.40 33.99
N ASP A 192 3.06 -0.28 34.42
CA ASP A 192 3.45 0.00 35.82
C ASP A 192 3.14 1.46 36.19
N GLU A 193 2.27 1.67 37.17
CA GLU A 193 1.84 3.00 37.61
C GLU A 193 2.97 3.84 38.25
N LYS A 194 4.10 3.20 38.62
CA LYS A 194 5.22 3.87 39.29
C LYS A 194 6.31 4.36 38.35
N GLU A 195 6.29 3.89 37.10
CA GLU A 195 7.34 4.15 36.13
C GLU A 195 6.85 5.13 35.05
N PRO A 196 7.64 6.13 34.65
CA PRO A 196 7.34 6.93 33.48
C PRO A 196 7.65 6.13 32.20
N GLY A 197 6.80 6.26 31.17
CA GLY A 197 7.05 5.65 29.86
C GLY A 197 8.10 6.41 29.04
N LEU A 198 8.82 5.69 28.18
CA LEU A 198 9.70 6.28 27.17
C LEU A 198 8.85 7.01 26.11
N ALA A 199 9.36 8.11 25.57
CA ALA A 199 8.70 8.81 24.47
C ALA A 199 8.45 7.89 23.28
N ARG A 200 7.23 7.93 22.69
CA ARG A 200 6.83 7.08 21.55
C ARG A 200 7.80 7.16 20.37
N GLU A 201 8.36 8.34 20.10
CA GLU A 201 9.33 8.54 19.02
C GLU A 201 10.64 7.75 19.22
N LEU A 202 10.98 7.38 20.44
CA LEU A 202 12.15 6.55 20.77
C LEU A 202 11.77 5.07 20.89
N ALA A 203 10.72 4.73 21.63
CA ALA A 203 10.31 3.36 21.89
C ALA A 203 10.10 2.55 20.59
N ARG A 204 9.54 3.18 19.53
CA ARG A 204 9.31 2.55 18.22
C ARG A 204 10.58 2.05 17.51
N MET A 205 11.79 2.47 17.94
CA MET A 205 13.04 1.97 17.36
C MET A 205 13.24 0.46 17.57
N ASN A 206 12.58 -0.11 18.58
CA ASN A 206 12.69 -1.52 18.89
C ASN A 206 11.81 -2.42 18.02
N LEU A 207 10.90 -1.87 17.21
CA LEU A 207 10.00 -2.63 16.36
C LEU A 207 10.76 -3.23 15.17
N THR A 208 10.38 -4.47 14.82
CA THR A 208 10.94 -5.16 13.67
C THR A 208 10.42 -4.59 12.36
N LEU A 209 11.18 -4.72 11.27
CA LEU A 209 10.81 -4.20 9.96
C LEU A 209 9.60 -4.89 9.32
N ASN A 210 9.20 -6.06 9.80
CA ASN A 210 8.00 -6.76 9.35
C ASN A 210 6.72 -6.30 10.07
N THR A 211 6.82 -5.35 11.03
CA THR A 211 5.65 -4.67 11.62
C THR A 211 4.87 -3.95 10.53
N TYR A 212 3.53 -4.01 10.60
CA TYR A 212 2.67 -3.32 9.66
C TYR A 212 2.55 -1.84 9.97
N THR A 213 2.58 -1.02 8.92
CA THR A 213 2.22 0.40 8.92
C THR A 213 1.07 0.64 7.95
N GLN A 214 0.51 1.84 7.95
CA GLN A 214 -0.56 2.25 7.04
C GLN A 214 -0.27 3.64 6.50
N TRP A 215 -0.68 3.88 5.27
CA TRP A 215 -0.59 5.21 4.67
C TRP A 215 -1.69 5.50 3.65
N TYR A 216 -1.94 6.76 3.43
CA TYR A 216 -2.53 7.24 2.20
C TYR A 216 -1.42 7.48 1.18
N TRP A 217 -1.57 6.92 0.00
CA TRP A 217 -0.70 7.11 -1.15
C TRP A 217 -1.52 7.64 -2.31
N LYS A 218 -1.22 8.88 -2.76
CA LYS A 218 -1.87 9.51 -3.90
C LYS A 218 -0.85 9.69 -5.01
N THR A 219 -1.19 9.25 -6.21
CA THR A 219 -0.33 9.34 -7.38
C THR A 219 -1.16 9.58 -8.63
N ASP A 220 -0.56 10.21 -9.64
CA ASP A 220 -1.15 10.30 -10.98
C ASP A 220 -1.04 8.97 -11.73
N LEU A 221 -1.83 8.84 -12.81
CA LEU A 221 -1.92 7.60 -13.57
C LEU A 221 -0.61 7.23 -14.28
N LEU A 222 0.18 8.20 -14.76
CA LEU A 222 1.49 7.92 -15.37
C LEU A 222 2.42 7.25 -14.36
N ASN A 223 2.52 7.81 -13.16
CA ASN A 223 3.41 7.32 -12.11
C ASN A 223 2.89 6.01 -11.50
N LEU A 224 1.56 5.81 -11.45
CA LEU A 224 0.98 4.51 -11.14
C LEU A 224 1.40 3.44 -12.15
N MET A 225 1.28 3.72 -13.45
CA MET A 225 1.72 2.78 -14.50
C MET A 225 3.23 2.49 -14.41
N ASN A 226 4.06 3.48 -14.07
CA ASN A 226 5.49 3.27 -13.81
C ASN A 226 5.74 2.36 -12.59
N PHE A 227 4.97 2.55 -11.52
CA PHE A 227 5.02 1.66 -10.36
C PHE A 227 4.65 0.23 -10.75
N LEU A 228 3.52 0.03 -11.42
CA LEU A 228 3.05 -1.29 -11.86
C LEU A 228 4.06 -1.97 -12.78
N ARG A 229 4.59 -1.25 -13.77
CA ARG A 229 5.62 -1.77 -14.69
C ARG A 229 6.85 -2.33 -13.96
N LEU A 230 7.25 -1.71 -12.86
CA LEU A 230 8.42 -2.12 -12.09
C LEU A 230 8.09 -3.15 -11.01
N ARG A 231 6.88 -3.14 -10.44
CA ARG A 231 6.54 -3.93 -9.26
C ARG A 231 5.62 -5.12 -9.53
N ALA A 232 4.86 -5.11 -10.63
CA ALA A 232 4.16 -6.29 -11.13
C ALA A 232 5.07 -7.20 -11.97
N ASP A 233 6.33 -6.79 -12.24
CA ASP A 233 7.31 -7.64 -12.93
C ASP A 233 7.67 -8.87 -12.11
N ASN A 234 7.84 -10.02 -12.78
CA ASN A 234 8.17 -11.30 -12.13
C ASN A 234 9.50 -11.29 -11.35
N HIS A 235 10.42 -10.38 -11.66
CA HIS A 235 11.67 -10.20 -10.94
C HIS A 235 11.54 -9.28 -9.73
N ALA A 236 10.38 -8.63 -9.55
CA ALA A 236 10.12 -7.84 -8.36
C ALA A 236 9.99 -8.74 -7.11
N GLN A 237 10.33 -8.19 -5.96
CA GLN A 237 10.14 -8.88 -4.69
C GLN A 237 8.67 -9.26 -4.51
N TYR A 238 8.39 -10.50 -4.09
CA TYR A 238 7.03 -11.05 -3.99
C TYR A 238 6.07 -10.12 -3.22
N GLU A 239 6.50 -9.61 -2.07
CA GLU A 239 5.60 -8.85 -1.19
C GLU A 239 5.14 -7.52 -1.82
N ILE A 240 6.01 -6.79 -2.51
CA ILE A 240 5.57 -5.56 -3.22
C ILE A 240 4.81 -5.90 -4.50
N ARG A 241 5.13 -7.02 -5.15
CA ARG A 241 4.38 -7.50 -6.32
C ARG A 241 2.95 -7.85 -5.96
N ALA A 242 2.72 -8.50 -4.82
CA ALA A 242 1.37 -8.81 -4.33
C ALA A 242 0.47 -7.56 -4.16
N TYR A 243 1.05 -6.39 -3.91
CA TYR A 243 0.33 -5.12 -3.89
C TYR A 243 0.15 -4.51 -5.29
N ALA A 244 1.04 -4.83 -6.22
CA ALA A 244 0.98 -4.31 -7.59
C ALA A 244 -0.01 -5.09 -8.47
N ASP A 245 -0.18 -6.40 -8.23
CA ASP A 245 -1.12 -7.29 -8.92
C ASP A 245 -2.57 -7.01 -8.48
#